data_138b87470bc64a50987aec139df4e400
#
_entry.id   138b87470bc64a50987aec139df4e400
#
_cell.length_a   1.000
_cell.length_b   1.000
_cell.length_c   1.000
_cell.angle_alpha   90.00
_cell.angle_beta   90.00
_cell.angle_gamma   90.00
#
_symmetry.space_group_name_H-M   'P 1'
#
loop_
_entity.id
_entity.type
_entity.pdbx_description
1 polymer ?
#
loop_
_entity_poly.entity_id
_entity_poly.type
_entity_poly.pdbx_seq_one_letter_code
_entity_poly.pdbx_strand_id
1 'polypeptide(L)'
;MREKDYSISLLRMLAVTSIIFCHSFEYSSSIFVNKGWILESIGNYLANGVQVFLIISGYLYGNKQNTVERPEENLFLDSESRIRFLIKNSLKILKDYWIYCILIIFPVYYFKEPLVLTKTKIIEVLVTSDTISGVHHLWFILYILFCYFLTPYLYDIKEYLKNKSKKSSIKGLLFVLFIIIIFSYFFKFYFIYEWICCYVIGFFMTDIINILNYSEKRVLKIFIFLNFTILNILRYYCNYINPDFYTTNITLEITRWSQVFFAIVVFLMIYKVKILSRSLKKF
;
A
#
# COMPACT_ATOMS: atom_id res chain seq x y z
N MET A 1 -26.46 -11.33 -5.30
CA MET A 1 -25.18 -11.04 -6.01
C MET A 1 -24.61 -9.72 -5.54
N ARG A 2 -23.38 -9.68 -5.01
CA ARG A 2 -22.74 -8.40 -4.67
C ARG A 2 -22.44 -7.64 -5.96
N GLU A 3 -22.95 -6.43 -6.06
CA GLU A 3 -22.64 -5.52 -7.16
C GLU A 3 -21.12 -5.30 -7.22
N LYS A 4 -20.53 -5.63 -8.36
CA LYS A 4 -19.08 -5.57 -8.56
C LYS A 4 -18.64 -4.11 -8.49
N ASP A 5 -17.74 -3.78 -7.58
CA ASP A 5 -17.25 -2.42 -7.44
C ASP A 5 -16.23 -2.10 -8.53
N TYR A 6 -16.72 -1.57 -9.65
CA TYR A 6 -15.90 -1.24 -10.83
C TYR A 6 -14.79 -0.22 -10.51
N SER A 7 -15.02 0.69 -9.56
CA SER A 7 -14.00 1.69 -9.17
C SER A 7 -12.80 1.04 -8.49
N ILE A 8 -13.04 0.04 -7.64
CA ILE A 8 -11.96 -0.73 -7.03
C ILE A 8 -11.23 -1.60 -8.04
N SER A 9 -11.95 -2.17 -9.01
CA SER A 9 -11.35 -2.94 -10.10
C SER A 9 -10.48 -2.05 -10.98
N LEU A 10 -10.93 -0.84 -11.30
CA LEU A 10 -10.17 0.17 -12.05
C LEU A 10 -8.91 0.60 -11.28
N LEU A 11 -9.03 0.89 -9.99
CA LEU A 11 -7.89 1.24 -9.13
C LEU A 11 -6.84 0.14 -9.11
N ARG A 12 -7.26 -1.13 -8.98
CA ARG A 12 -6.35 -2.27 -9.02
C ARG A 12 -5.64 -2.38 -10.37
N MET A 13 -6.38 -2.25 -11.47
CA MET A 13 -5.80 -2.26 -12.81
C MET A 13 -4.75 -1.16 -12.98
N LEU A 14 -5.07 0.07 -12.59
CA LEU A 14 -4.14 1.20 -12.64
C LEU A 14 -2.90 0.95 -11.78
N ALA A 15 -3.07 0.44 -10.56
CA ALA A 15 -1.95 0.14 -9.67
C ALA A 15 -1.03 -0.94 -10.25
N VAL A 16 -1.57 -2.04 -10.77
CA VAL A 16 -0.78 -3.12 -11.40
C VAL A 16 -0.07 -2.61 -12.65
N THR A 17 -0.77 -1.90 -13.52
CA THR A 17 -0.19 -1.31 -14.73
C THR A 17 0.94 -0.35 -14.39
N SER A 18 0.76 0.48 -13.37
CA SER A 18 1.77 1.41 -12.86
C SER A 18 3.03 0.68 -12.39
N ILE A 19 2.89 -0.41 -11.64
CA ILE A 19 4.02 -1.24 -11.18
C ILE A 19 4.76 -1.88 -12.36
N ILE A 20 4.03 -2.44 -13.33
CA ILE A 20 4.63 -3.04 -14.53
C ILE A 20 5.45 -2.00 -15.30
N PHE A 21 4.88 -0.83 -15.56
CA PHE A 21 5.60 0.23 -16.26
C PHE A 21 6.79 0.77 -15.46
N CYS A 22 6.68 0.89 -14.13
CA CYS A 22 7.79 1.28 -13.28
C CYS A 22 9.02 0.38 -13.52
N HIS A 23 8.86 -0.92 -13.39
CA HIS A 23 9.96 -1.87 -13.59
C HIS A 23 10.42 -1.96 -15.05
N SER A 24 9.51 -1.80 -16.01
CA SER A 24 9.88 -1.75 -17.43
C SER A 24 10.74 -0.53 -17.75
N PHE A 25 10.43 0.63 -17.20
CA PHE A 25 11.21 1.85 -17.41
C PHE A 25 12.53 1.82 -16.65
N GLU A 26 12.56 1.28 -15.44
CA GLU A 26 13.77 1.06 -14.67
C GLU A 26 14.76 0.18 -15.47
N TYR A 27 14.29 -0.94 -16.00
CA TYR A 27 15.09 -1.81 -16.86
C TYR A 27 15.53 -1.10 -18.15
N SER A 28 14.62 -0.39 -18.82
CA SER A 28 14.92 0.31 -20.06
C SER A 28 15.90 1.47 -19.89
N SER A 29 15.89 2.13 -18.71
CA SER A 29 16.80 3.26 -18.44
C SER A 29 18.27 2.84 -18.48
N SER A 30 18.58 1.61 -18.10
CA SER A 30 19.92 1.04 -18.18
C SER A 30 20.41 0.78 -19.61
N ILE A 31 19.49 0.68 -20.58
CA ILE A 31 19.79 0.41 -21.99
C ILE A 31 19.96 1.73 -22.78
N PHE A 32 19.17 2.76 -22.45
CA PHE A 32 19.15 4.03 -23.18
C PHE A 32 20.06 5.08 -22.53
N VAL A 33 21.35 5.06 -22.83
CA VAL A 33 22.37 5.92 -22.22
C VAL A 33 22.03 7.43 -22.30
N ASN A 34 21.45 7.91 -23.41
CA ASN A 34 21.20 9.34 -23.62
C ASN A 34 19.86 9.86 -23.08
N LYS A 35 18.88 9.00 -22.83
CA LYS A 35 17.52 9.37 -22.36
C LYS A 35 17.08 8.57 -21.13
N GLY A 36 17.97 7.81 -20.54
CA GLY A 36 17.69 6.94 -19.40
C GLY A 36 17.09 7.69 -18.22
N TRP A 37 17.55 8.91 -17.95
CA TRP A 37 17.04 9.76 -16.87
C TRP A 37 15.55 10.11 -16.99
N ILE A 38 15.03 10.27 -18.24
CA ILE A 38 13.59 10.54 -18.45
C ILE A 38 12.77 9.30 -18.11
N LEU A 39 13.22 8.11 -18.56
CA LEU A 39 12.55 6.85 -18.28
C LEU A 39 12.60 6.52 -16.79
N GLU A 40 13.72 6.75 -16.16
CA GLU A 40 13.89 6.58 -14.71
C GLU A 40 12.96 7.54 -13.94
N SER A 41 12.86 8.79 -14.36
CA SER A 41 11.96 9.77 -13.75
C SER A 41 10.49 9.32 -13.84
N ILE A 42 10.05 8.88 -15.01
CA ILE A 42 8.69 8.37 -15.22
C ILE A 42 8.49 7.11 -14.36
N GLY A 43 9.44 6.18 -14.35
CA GLY A 43 9.43 4.97 -13.54
C GLY A 43 9.25 5.29 -12.05
N ASN A 44 10.02 6.23 -11.53
CA ASN A 44 9.95 6.68 -10.14
C ASN A 44 8.57 7.22 -9.74
N TYR A 45 7.86 7.91 -10.65
CA TYR A 45 6.48 8.34 -10.39
C TYR A 45 5.48 7.18 -10.49
N LEU A 46 5.71 6.23 -11.37
CA LEU A 46 4.87 5.04 -11.52
C LEU A 46 5.05 4.03 -10.37
N ALA A 47 6.16 4.10 -9.64
CA ALA A 47 6.39 3.30 -8.42
C ALA A 47 5.31 3.49 -7.34
N ASN A 48 4.48 4.55 -7.44
CA ASN A 48 3.36 4.79 -6.53
C ASN A 48 2.24 3.73 -6.59
N GLY A 49 2.28 2.81 -7.55
CA GLY A 49 1.28 1.73 -7.69
C GLY A 49 1.16 0.84 -6.45
N VAL A 50 2.27 0.56 -5.76
CA VAL A 50 2.28 -0.27 -4.54
C VAL A 50 1.49 0.39 -3.41
N GLN A 51 1.66 1.69 -3.19
CA GLN A 51 0.96 2.45 -2.16
C GLN A 51 -0.55 2.49 -2.44
N VAL A 52 -0.94 2.67 -3.70
CA VAL A 52 -2.35 2.59 -4.12
C VAL A 52 -2.90 1.19 -3.83
N PHE A 53 -2.13 0.14 -4.11
CA PHE A 53 -2.54 -1.24 -3.84
C PHE A 53 -2.73 -1.52 -2.34
N LEU A 54 -1.86 -0.99 -1.49
CA LEU A 54 -1.97 -1.10 -0.03
C LEU A 54 -3.20 -0.36 0.51
N ILE A 55 -3.50 0.86 0.01
CA ILE A 55 -4.73 1.59 0.36
C ILE A 55 -5.97 0.79 -0.05
N ILE A 56 -6.01 0.22 -1.25
CA ILE A 56 -7.13 -0.62 -1.71
C ILE A 56 -7.30 -1.82 -0.80
N SER A 57 -6.20 -2.49 -0.45
CA SER A 57 -6.23 -3.66 0.43
C SER A 57 -6.78 -3.30 1.80
N GLY A 58 -6.30 -2.22 2.42
CA GLY A 58 -6.83 -1.71 3.67
C GLY A 58 -8.32 -1.35 3.58
N TYR A 59 -8.72 -0.62 2.54
CA TYR A 59 -10.12 -0.24 2.31
C TYR A 59 -11.06 -1.45 2.22
N LEU A 60 -10.66 -2.49 1.52
CA LEU A 60 -11.48 -3.68 1.37
C LEU A 60 -11.71 -4.41 2.69
N TYR A 61 -10.68 -4.49 3.54
CA TYR A 61 -10.85 -5.05 4.88
C TYR A 61 -11.65 -4.12 5.77
N GLY A 62 -11.31 -2.84 5.84
CA GLY A 62 -12.03 -1.85 6.67
C GLY A 62 -13.51 -1.68 6.31
N ASN A 63 -13.88 -1.90 5.03
CA ASN A 63 -15.26 -1.80 4.55
C ASN A 63 -16.06 -3.11 4.75
N LYS A 64 -15.41 -4.26 4.92
CA LYS A 64 -16.09 -5.54 5.18
C LYS A 64 -17.01 -5.48 6.40
N GLN A 65 -16.62 -4.70 7.39
CA GLN A 65 -17.40 -4.51 8.61
C GLN A 65 -18.77 -3.87 8.37
N ASN A 66 -18.90 -3.05 7.32
CA ASN A 66 -20.12 -2.33 7.01
C ASN A 66 -21.08 -3.11 6.10
N THR A 67 -20.66 -4.25 5.53
CA THR A 67 -21.41 -4.96 4.48
C THR A 67 -21.94 -6.33 4.92
N VAL A 68 -21.53 -6.82 6.07
CA VAL A 68 -22.03 -8.08 6.61
C VAL A 68 -22.98 -7.75 7.75
N GLU A 69 -24.29 -7.99 7.54
CA GLU A 69 -25.23 -8.26 8.64
C GLU A 69 -24.64 -9.46 9.38
N ARG A 70 -23.96 -9.22 10.48
CA ARG A 70 -23.33 -10.28 11.25
C ARG A 70 -24.35 -10.84 12.23
N PRO A 71 -24.43 -12.16 12.35
CA PRO A 71 -24.78 -12.74 13.63
C PRO A 71 -23.76 -12.22 14.66
N GLU A 72 -24.18 -11.98 15.87
CA GLU A 72 -23.51 -11.32 16.99
C GLU A 72 -22.16 -11.94 17.46
N GLU A 73 -21.55 -12.79 16.65
CA GLU A 73 -20.26 -13.38 16.93
C GLU A 73 -19.15 -12.37 16.67
N ASN A 74 -18.58 -11.87 17.74
CA ASN A 74 -17.38 -11.04 17.82
C ASN A 74 -16.21 -11.70 17.03
N LEU A 75 -16.10 -11.39 15.75
CA LEU A 75 -15.27 -12.13 14.77
C LEU A 75 -13.77 -12.14 15.14
N PHE A 76 -13.32 -11.32 16.09
CA PHE A 76 -11.91 -11.17 16.42
C PHE A 76 -11.60 -11.09 17.94
N LEU A 77 -12.58 -11.25 18.81
CA LEU A 77 -12.32 -11.25 20.26
C LEU A 77 -11.58 -12.52 20.72
N ASP A 78 -11.73 -13.60 19.97
CA ASP A 78 -11.11 -14.88 20.24
C ASP A 78 -9.79 -15.04 19.47
N SER A 79 -8.77 -15.54 20.15
CA SER A 79 -7.43 -15.79 19.61
C SER A 79 -7.45 -16.77 18.44
N GLU A 80 -8.32 -17.78 18.49
CA GLU A 80 -8.46 -18.78 17.43
C GLU A 80 -8.98 -18.17 16.12
N SER A 81 -9.97 -17.29 16.20
CA SER A 81 -10.50 -16.58 15.04
C SER A 81 -9.45 -15.67 14.39
N ARG A 82 -8.61 -15.01 15.19
CA ARG A 82 -7.48 -14.18 14.70
C ARG A 82 -6.46 -15.04 13.96
N ILE A 83 -6.06 -16.16 14.55
CA ILE A 83 -5.09 -17.08 13.94
C ILE A 83 -5.66 -17.66 12.64
N ARG A 84 -6.91 -18.11 12.64
CA ARG A 84 -7.60 -18.62 11.45
C ARG A 84 -7.67 -17.58 10.32
N PHE A 85 -7.95 -16.31 10.67
CA PHE A 85 -7.93 -15.21 9.71
C PHE A 85 -6.53 -15.02 9.11
N LEU A 86 -5.49 -15.00 9.94
CA LEU A 86 -4.10 -14.83 9.51
C LEU A 86 -3.67 -15.96 8.58
N ILE A 87 -3.84 -17.19 9.00
CA ILE A 87 -3.48 -18.37 8.21
C ILE A 87 -4.18 -18.34 6.85
N LYS A 88 -5.51 -18.16 6.85
CA LYS A 88 -6.31 -18.15 5.61
C LYS A 88 -5.86 -17.09 4.60
N ASN A 89 -5.61 -15.86 5.07
CA ASN A 89 -5.26 -14.76 4.16
C ASN A 89 -3.79 -14.79 3.77
N SER A 90 -2.89 -15.20 4.67
CA SER A 90 -1.47 -15.38 4.37
C SER A 90 -1.23 -16.52 3.37
N LEU A 91 -1.85 -17.69 3.58
CA LEU A 91 -1.72 -18.82 2.67
C LEU A 91 -2.22 -18.49 1.25
N LYS A 92 -3.24 -17.65 1.12
CA LYS A 92 -3.73 -17.23 -0.18
C LYS A 92 -2.66 -16.49 -0.99
N ILE A 93 -1.88 -15.64 -0.36
CA ILE A 93 -0.79 -14.88 -1.01
C ILE A 93 0.45 -15.76 -1.17
N LEU A 94 0.82 -16.47 -0.10
CA LEU A 94 2.02 -17.32 -0.11
C LEU A 94 1.93 -18.45 -1.14
N LYS A 95 0.74 -19.00 -1.37
CA LYS A 95 0.53 -20.00 -2.42
C LYS A 95 0.91 -19.45 -3.80
N ASP A 96 0.39 -18.29 -4.17
CA ASP A 96 0.66 -17.68 -5.47
C ASP A 96 2.14 -17.27 -5.58
N TYR A 97 2.72 -16.79 -4.48
CA TYR A 97 4.14 -16.46 -4.38
C TYR A 97 5.03 -17.70 -4.57
N TRP A 98 4.74 -18.81 -3.91
CA TRP A 98 5.54 -20.03 -4.03
C TRP A 98 5.43 -20.65 -5.42
N ILE A 99 4.23 -20.61 -6.03
CA ILE A 99 4.07 -21.02 -7.43
C ILE A 99 4.97 -20.18 -8.34
N TYR A 100 4.98 -18.86 -8.15
CA TYR A 100 5.85 -17.96 -8.90
C TYR A 100 7.33 -18.29 -8.68
N CYS A 101 7.75 -18.51 -7.44
CA CYS A 101 9.12 -18.89 -7.10
C CYS A 101 9.54 -20.19 -7.81
N ILE A 102 8.69 -21.21 -7.78
CA ILE A 102 9.01 -22.50 -8.39
C ILE A 102 9.10 -22.38 -9.92
N LEU A 103 8.13 -21.69 -10.54
CA LEU A 103 8.03 -21.66 -12.00
C LEU A 103 9.00 -20.68 -12.68
N ILE A 104 9.40 -19.62 -12.00
CA ILE A 104 10.18 -18.55 -12.61
C ILE A 104 11.54 -18.37 -11.94
N ILE A 105 11.60 -18.28 -10.63
CA ILE A 105 12.83 -17.95 -9.91
C ILE A 105 13.83 -19.10 -10.01
N PHE A 106 13.41 -20.34 -9.77
CA PHE A 106 14.33 -21.48 -9.82
C PHE A 106 14.94 -21.73 -11.20
N PRO A 107 14.19 -21.74 -12.33
CA PRO A 107 14.79 -21.83 -13.65
C PRO A 107 15.75 -20.69 -13.96
N VAL A 108 15.37 -19.43 -13.68
CA VAL A 108 16.24 -18.27 -13.93
C VAL A 108 17.54 -18.39 -13.14
N TYR A 109 17.46 -18.78 -11.88
CA TYR A 109 18.58 -18.97 -11.02
C TYR A 109 19.49 -20.12 -11.50
N TYR A 110 18.91 -21.27 -11.84
CA TYR A 110 19.63 -22.44 -12.34
C TYR A 110 20.40 -22.14 -13.62
N PHE A 111 19.81 -21.41 -14.55
CA PHE A 111 20.46 -21.10 -15.85
C PHE A 111 21.44 -19.93 -15.78
N LYS A 112 21.25 -18.96 -14.89
CA LYS A 112 22.14 -17.80 -14.77
C LYS A 112 23.31 -18.02 -13.82
N GLU A 113 23.10 -18.68 -12.68
CA GLU A 113 24.10 -18.84 -11.62
C GLU A 113 24.03 -20.24 -10.98
N PRO A 114 24.36 -21.31 -11.71
CA PRO A 114 24.21 -22.68 -11.21
C PRO A 114 25.08 -23.02 -9.99
N LEU A 115 26.11 -22.23 -9.70
CA LEU A 115 27.08 -22.50 -8.61
C LEU A 115 26.67 -21.95 -7.23
N VAL A 116 25.58 -21.19 -7.13
CA VAL A 116 25.24 -20.44 -5.90
C VAL A 116 23.95 -20.94 -5.23
N LEU A 117 23.34 -22.02 -5.71
CA LEU A 117 22.10 -22.61 -5.14
C LEU A 117 22.42 -23.41 -3.86
N THR A 118 22.78 -22.69 -2.78
CA THR A 118 22.86 -23.31 -1.46
C THR A 118 21.48 -23.46 -0.83
N LYS A 119 21.31 -24.45 0.09
CA LYS A 119 20.05 -24.61 0.83
C LYS A 119 19.65 -23.34 1.57
N THR A 120 20.61 -22.59 2.10
CA THR A 120 20.42 -21.29 2.75
C THR A 120 19.83 -20.26 1.79
N LYS A 121 20.33 -20.17 0.57
CA LYS A 121 19.84 -19.24 -0.45
C LYS A 121 18.41 -19.55 -0.89
N ILE A 122 18.06 -20.83 -0.99
CA ILE A 122 16.68 -21.25 -1.27
C ILE A 122 15.73 -20.81 -0.16
N ILE A 123 16.12 -20.99 1.11
CA ILE A 123 15.32 -20.56 2.26
C ILE A 123 15.19 -19.02 2.28
N GLU A 124 16.28 -18.30 2.05
CA GLU A 124 16.24 -16.84 1.93
C GLU A 124 15.24 -16.39 0.88
N VAL A 125 15.29 -16.95 -0.32
CA VAL A 125 14.33 -16.61 -1.40
C VAL A 125 12.90 -16.89 -1.00
N LEU A 126 12.65 -18.04 -0.39
CA LEU A 126 11.28 -18.43 0.01
C LEU A 126 10.73 -17.61 1.17
N VAL A 127 11.59 -17.06 2.03
CA VAL A 127 11.21 -16.34 3.26
C VAL A 127 11.35 -14.83 3.12
N THR A 128 12.44 -14.34 2.52
CA THR A 128 12.74 -12.89 2.50
C THR A 128 12.43 -12.22 1.17
N SER A 129 12.20 -12.97 0.11
CA SER A 129 11.88 -12.49 -1.26
C SER A 129 12.87 -11.49 -1.87
N ASP A 130 14.01 -11.22 -1.22
CA ASP A 130 14.89 -10.08 -1.52
C ASP A 130 16.20 -10.44 -2.24
N THR A 131 16.48 -11.70 -2.46
CA THR A 131 17.89 -12.07 -2.71
C THR A 131 18.23 -12.50 -4.12
N ILE A 132 17.31 -12.39 -5.07
CA ILE A 132 17.59 -12.75 -6.47
C ILE A 132 17.74 -11.50 -7.31
N SER A 133 18.92 -11.29 -7.87
CA SER A 133 19.19 -10.27 -8.88
C SER A 133 18.15 -10.34 -10.00
N GLY A 134 17.40 -9.27 -10.21
CA GLY A 134 16.34 -9.17 -11.22
C GLY A 134 14.93 -9.48 -10.74
N VAL A 135 14.71 -9.84 -9.46
CA VAL A 135 13.37 -10.12 -8.89
C VAL A 135 13.13 -9.36 -7.58
N HIS A 136 13.68 -8.16 -7.47
CA HIS A 136 13.56 -7.33 -6.27
C HIS A 136 12.13 -6.86 -5.95
N HIS A 137 11.20 -6.98 -6.89
CA HIS A 137 9.83 -6.47 -6.75
C HIS A 137 8.91 -7.31 -5.84
N LEU A 138 9.38 -8.45 -5.32
CA LEU A 138 8.57 -9.31 -4.44
C LEU A 138 8.61 -8.90 -2.96
N TRP A 139 9.44 -7.93 -2.60
CA TRP A 139 9.59 -7.43 -1.24
C TRP A 139 8.25 -6.97 -0.61
N PHE A 140 7.27 -6.54 -1.42
CA PHE A 140 5.97 -6.07 -0.92
C PHE A 140 5.13 -7.17 -0.26
N ILE A 141 5.43 -8.46 -0.51
CA ILE A 141 4.72 -9.60 0.07
C ILE A 141 4.85 -9.58 1.60
N LEU A 142 6.03 -9.30 2.13
CA LEU A 142 6.24 -9.18 3.57
C LEU A 142 5.41 -8.06 4.18
N TYR A 143 5.27 -6.92 3.47
CA TYR A 143 4.45 -5.81 3.92
C TYR A 143 2.97 -6.15 3.99
N ILE A 144 2.44 -6.84 2.98
CA ILE A 144 1.03 -7.22 2.99
C ILE A 144 0.74 -8.30 4.05
N LEU A 145 1.68 -9.21 4.31
CA LEU A 145 1.57 -10.18 5.40
C LEU A 145 1.54 -9.47 6.76
N PHE A 146 2.43 -8.49 6.97
CA PHE A 146 2.43 -7.67 8.16
C PHE A 146 1.12 -6.87 8.31
N CYS A 147 0.60 -6.30 7.22
CA CYS A 147 -0.70 -5.64 7.21
C CYS A 147 -1.84 -6.58 7.61
N TYR A 148 -1.80 -7.84 7.19
CA TYR A 148 -2.78 -8.84 7.64
C TYR A 148 -2.66 -9.15 9.13
N PHE A 149 -1.44 -9.20 9.65
CA PHE A 149 -1.22 -9.34 11.09
C PHE A 149 -1.84 -8.16 11.87
N LEU A 150 -1.74 -6.94 11.37
CA LEU A 150 -2.35 -5.76 11.99
C LEU A 150 -3.88 -5.74 11.88
N THR A 151 -4.46 -6.37 10.87
CA THR A 151 -5.89 -6.26 10.54
C THR A 151 -6.84 -6.57 11.71
N PRO A 152 -6.68 -7.67 12.47
CA PRO A 152 -7.55 -7.96 13.63
C PRO A 152 -7.53 -6.85 14.67
N TYR A 153 -6.36 -6.30 14.96
CA TYR A 153 -6.20 -5.21 15.94
C TYR A 153 -6.84 -3.90 15.45
N LEU A 154 -6.75 -3.63 14.15
CA LEU A 154 -7.42 -2.48 13.54
C LEU A 154 -8.94 -2.61 13.62
N TYR A 155 -9.49 -3.83 13.53
CA TYR A 155 -10.91 -4.08 13.75
C TYR A 155 -11.31 -3.79 15.19
N ASP A 156 -10.55 -4.26 16.18
CA ASP A 156 -10.84 -4.02 17.60
C ASP A 156 -10.83 -2.51 17.91
N ILE A 157 -9.81 -1.80 17.41
CA ILE A 157 -9.73 -0.35 17.56
C ILE A 157 -10.94 0.34 16.91
N LYS A 158 -11.31 -0.05 15.69
CA LYS A 158 -12.41 0.56 14.95
C LYS A 158 -13.74 0.31 15.66
N GLU A 159 -13.97 -0.87 16.20
CA GLU A 159 -15.18 -1.23 16.94
C GLU A 159 -15.27 -0.46 18.25
N TYR A 160 -14.22 -0.42 19.04
CA TYR A 160 -14.14 0.36 20.28
C TYR A 160 -14.46 1.84 20.03
N LEU A 161 -13.97 2.41 18.93
CA LEU A 161 -14.18 3.81 18.59
C LEU A 161 -15.57 4.11 18.03
N LYS A 162 -16.17 3.16 17.31
CA LYS A 162 -17.52 3.29 16.77
C LYS A 162 -18.56 3.52 17.87
N ASN A 163 -18.36 2.85 19.02
CA ASN A 163 -19.23 2.96 20.19
C ASN A 163 -19.11 4.32 20.91
N LYS A 164 -18.01 5.08 20.69
CA LYS A 164 -17.78 6.38 21.35
C LYS A 164 -18.28 7.58 20.56
N SER A 165 -17.97 7.69 19.29
CA SER A 165 -18.52 8.70 18.35
C SER A 165 -17.91 8.56 16.94
N LYS A 166 -18.59 9.09 15.89
CA LYS A 166 -18.04 9.12 14.52
C LYS A 166 -16.71 9.90 14.38
N LYS A 167 -16.50 10.92 15.22
CA LYS A 167 -15.24 11.68 15.26
C LYS A 167 -14.10 10.88 15.91
N SER A 168 -14.42 9.84 16.67
CA SER A 168 -13.46 9.00 17.37
C SER A 168 -12.65 8.13 16.40
N SER A 169 -13.21 7.70 15.26
CA SER A 169 -12.49 6.87 14.27
C SER A 169 -11.22 7.56 13.74
N ILE A 170 -11.28 8.88 13.50
CA ILE A 170 -10.07 9.61 13.06
C ILE A 170 -9.05 9.75 14.18
N LYS A 171 -9.49 9.96 15.43
CA LYS A 171 -8.54 9.96 16.56
C LYS A 171 -7.83 8.62 16.67
N GLY A 172 -8.56 7.52 16.45
CA GLY A 172 -7.97 6.18 16.39
C GLY A 172 -7.00 5.99 15.24
N LEU A 173 -7.35 6.45 14.04
CA LEU A 173 -6.43 6.47 12.91
C LEU A 173 -5.14 7.22 13.26
N LEU A 174 -5.25 8.45 13.76
CA LEU A 174 -4.08 9.27 14.14
C LEU A 174 -3.25 8.60 15.23
N PHE A 175 -3.90 7.97 16.21
CA PHE A 175 -3.22 7.23 17.27
C PHE A 175 -2.44 6.02 16.71
N VAL A 176 -3.05 5.22 15.83
CA VAL A 176 -2.35 4.08 15.21
C VAL A 176 -1.18 4.54 14.36
N LEU A 177 -1.37 5.59 13.54
CA LEU A 177 -0.28 6.15 12.72
C LEU A 177 0.86 6.66 13.61
N PHE A 178 0.55 7.34 14.70
CA PHE A 178 1.54 7.81 15.67
C PHE A 178 2.33 6.65 16.29
N ILE A 179 1.67 5.57 16.69
CA ILE A 179 2.35 4.37 17.21
C ILE A 179 3.28 3.77 16.15
N ILE A 180 2.83 3.63 14.90
CA ILE A 180 3.64 3.08 13.81
C ILE A 180 4.90 3.92 13.59
N ILE A 181 4.76 5.24 13.55
CA ILE A 181 5.89 6.17 13.36
C ILE A 181 6.88 6.08 14.53
N ILE A 182 6.39 6.13 15.77
CA ILE A 182 7.24 6.00 16.96
C ILE A 182 7.97 4.65 16.97
N PHE A 183 7.24 3.57 16.75
CA PHE A 183 7.81 2.23 16.74
C PHE A 183 8.89 2.09 15.67
N SER A 184 8.66 2.62 14.49
CA SER A 184 9.65 2.67 13.41
C SER A 184 10.91 3.43 13.79
N TYR A 185 10.77 4.59 14.45
CA TYR A 185 11.89 5.41 14.90
C TYR A 185 12.75 4.70 15.96
N PHE A 186 12.12 4.10 16.97
CA PHE A 186 12.85 3.43 18.06
C PHE A 186 13.52 2.13 17.65
N PHE A 187 12.86 1.33 16.82
CA PHE A 187 13.35 0.00 16.48
C PHE A 187 14.20 -0.03 15.21
N LYS A 188 14.44 1.12 14.55
CA LYS A 188 15.17 1.21 13.27
C LYS A 188 14.76 0.08 12.31
N PHE A 189 13.46 -0.17 12.23
CA PHE A 189 12.96 -1.26 11.43
C PHE A 189 13.36 -1.05 9.97
N TYR A 190 13.86 -2.09 9.33
CA TYR A 190 14.12 -2.14 7.89
C TYR A 190 12.84 -2.00 7.05
N PHE A 191 11.66 -1.99 7.72
CA PHE A 191 10.38 -1.79 7.07
C PHE A 191 10.13 -0.31 6.75
N ILE A 192 9.71 -0.06 5.54
CA ILE A 192 9.23 1.26 5.12
C ILE A 192 7.85 1.47 5.75
N TYR A 193 7.81 2.13 6.90
CA TYR A 193 6.61 2.30 7.73
C TYR A 193 5.52 3.10 7.02
N GLU A 194 5.87 3.97 6.08
CA GLU A 194 4.95 4.77 5.27
C GLU A 194 4.03 3.87 4.43
N TRP A 195 4.50 2.72 4.01
CA TRP A 195 3.67 1.76 3.27
C TRP A 195 2.66 1.07 4.19
N ILE A 196 3.04 0.78 5.41
CA ILE A 196 2.09 0.29 6.43
C ILE A 196 1.05 1.36 6.73
N CYS A 197 1.45 2.63 6.81
CA CYS A 197 0.54 3.77 6.94
C CYS A 197 -0.48 3.81 5.79
N CYS A 198 -0.10 3.53 4.54
CA CYS A 198 -1.02 3.43 3.41
C CYS A 198 -2.14 2.40 3.68
N TYR A 199 -1.78 1.22 4.18
CA TYR A 199 -2.76 0.19 4.51
C TYR A 199 -3.71 0.64 5.62
N VAL A 200 -3.18 1.21 6.70
CA VAL A 200 -3.98 1.71 7.83
C VAL A 200 -4.90 2.85 7.40
N ILE A 201 -4.41 3.81 6.63
CA ILE A 201 -5.22 4.88 6.03
C ILE A 201 -6.34 4.29 5.17
N GLY A 202 -6.01 3.30 4.34
CA GLY A 202 -6.98 2.55 3.54
C GLY A 202 -8.05 1.89 4.40
N PHE A 203 -7.68 1.27 5.52
CA PHE A 203 -8.62 0.62 6.44
C PHE A 203 -9.65 1.59 7.04
N PHE A 204 -9.24 2.82 7.34
CA PHE A 204 -10.13 3.89 7.82
C PHE A 204 -10.69 4.78 6.69
N MET A 205 -10.46 4.45 5.42
CA MET A 205 -10.81 5.31 4.29
C MET A 205 -12.31 5.65 4.22
N THR A 206 -13.18 4.71 4.59
CA THR A 206 -14.63 4.97 4.63
C THR A 206 -14.96 6.10 5.61
N ASP A 207 -14.31 6.11 6.77
CA ASP A 207 -14.52 7.13 7.80
C ASP A 207 -13.96 8.48 7.34
N ILE A 208 -12.79 8.46 6.66
CA ILE A 208 -12.19 9.65 6.03
C ILE A 208 -13.15 10.25 4.98
N ILE A 209 -13.69 9.42 4.08
CA ILE A 209 -14.62 9.86 3.04
C ILE A 209 -15.88 10.46 3.65
N ASN A 210 -16.46 9.81 4.66
CA ASN A 210 -17.64 10.32 5.35
C ASN A 210 -17.38 11.70 5.95
N ILE A 211 -16.19 11.95 6.48
CA ILE A 211 -15.82 13.26 7.01
C ILE A 211 -15.59 14.28 5.89
N LEU A 212 -14.95 13.88 4.80
CA LEU A 212 -14.72 14.76 3.65
C LEU A 212 -15.98 15.19 2.94
N ASN A 213 -17.06 14.40 3.02
CA ASN A 213 -18.36 14.71 2.44
C ASN A 213 -19.17 15.72 3.26
N TYR A 214 -18.88 15.90 4.56
CA TYR A 214 -19.47 16.98 5.35
C TYR A 214 -18.91 18.33 4.88
N SER A 215 -19.82 19.26 4.51
CA SER A 215 -19.52 20.56 3.90
C SER A 215 -18.54 21.45 4.70
N GLU A 216 -18.46 21.26 6.00
CA GLU A 216 -17.62 22.05 6.92
C GLU A 216 -16.11 21.75 6.82
N LYS A 217 -15.68 20.75 6.05
CA LYS A 217 -14.29 20.28 6.08
C LYS A 217 -13.52 20.55 4.78
N ARG A 218 -13.74 21.73 4.19
CA ARG A 218 -12.87 22.24 3.11
C ARG A 218 -11.39 22.22 3.54
N VAL A 219 -11.11 22.53 4.80
CA VAL A 219 -9.76 22.55 5.37
C VAL A 219 -9.04 21.21 5.20
N LEU A 220 -9.70 20.08 5.48
CA LEU A 220 -9.06 18.75 5.34
C LEU A 220 -8.77 18.41 3.87
N LYS A 221 -9.67 18.79 2.94
CA LYS A 221 -9.43 18.60 1.50
C LYS A 221 -8.24 19.44 1.03
N ILE A 222 -8.22 20.70 1.45
CA ILE A 222 -7.10 21.62 1.15
C ILE A 222 -5.82 21.07 1.74
N PHE A 223 -5.82 20.61 2.99
CA PHE A 223 -4.66 20.04 3.64
C PHE A 223 -4.10 18.83 2.88
N ILE A 224 -4.94 17.86 2.48
CA ILE A 224 -4.50 16.70 1.69
C ILE A 224 -3.91 17.13 0.35
N PHE A 225 -4.59 18.02 -0.36
CA PHE A 225 -4.12 18.50 -1.66
C PHE A 225 -2.84 19.33 -1.58
N LEU A 226 -2.72 20.15 -0.55
CA LEU A 226 -1.56 21.02 -0.32
C LEU A 226 -0.32 20.18 0.03
N ASN A 227 -0.47 19.19 0.93
CA ASN A 227 0.62 18.25 1.22
C ASN A 227 1.02 17.42 -0.01
N PHE A 228 0.04 16.95 -0.80
CA PHE A 228 0.32 16.29 -2.07
C PHE A 228 1.17 17.18 -2.99
N THR A 229 0.78 18.43 -3.18
CA THR A 229 1.48 19.35 -4.08
C THR A 229 2.87 19.68 -3.56
N ILE A 230 2.99 20.09 -2.30
CA ILE A 230 4.28 20.47 -1.68
C ILE A 230 5.26 19.29 -1.71
N LEU A 231 4.85 18.11 -1.27
CA LEU A 231 5.73 16.95 -1.22
C LEU A 231 6.19 16.50 -2.61
N ASN A 232 5.32 16.59 -3.63
CA ASN A 232 5.74 16.26 -4.99
C ASN A 232 6.68 17.31 -5.60
N ILE A 233 6.50 18.59 -5.29
CA ILE A 233 7.45 19.64 -5.68
C ILE A 233 8.80 19.41 -5.00
N LEU A 234 8.82 19.15 -3.70
CA LEU A 234 10.04 18.86 -2.95
C LEU A 234 10.73 17.59 -3.48
N ARG A 235 9.98 16.55 -3.75
CA ARG A 235 10.49 15.32 -4.37
C ARG A 235 11.15 15.60 -5.72
N TYR A 236 10.50 16.38 -6.57
CA TYR A 236 11.08 16.77 -7.86
C TYR A 236 12.36 17.58 -7.67
N TYR A 237 12.35 18.56 -6.77
CA TYR A 237 13.53 19.37 -6.47
C TYR A 237 14.71 18.51 -5.99
N CYS A 238 14.49 17.64 -5.02
CA CYS A 238 15.53 16.78 -4.47
C CYS A 238 16.09 15.79 -5.49
N ASN A 239 15.24 15.23 -6.35
CA ASN A 239 15.68 14.19 -7.27
C ASN A 239 16.36 14.74 -8.54
N TYR A 240 15.98 15.92 -9.01
CA TYR A 240 16.38 16.40 -10.35
C TYR A 240 17.11 17.75 -10.36
N ILE A 241 16.89 18.60 -9.37
CA ILE A 241 17.53 19.92 -9.32
C ILE A 241 18.77 19.86 -8.41
N ASN A 242 18.71 19.14 -7.32
CA ASN A 242 19.84 18.98 -6.39
C ASN A 242 20.05 17.50 -6.04
N PRO A 243 20.65 16.69 -6.96
CA PRO A 243 20.85 15.26 -6.78
C PRO A 243 21.80 14.92 -5.63
N ASP A 244 22.66 15.84 -5.18
CA ASP A 244 23.53 15.62 -4.02
C ASP A 244 22.71 15.50 -2.73
N PHE A 245 21.51 16.06 -2.71
CA PHE A 245 20.54 15.90 -1.62
C PHE A 245 19.88 14.51 -1.63
N TYR A 246 19.92 13.77 -2.75
CA TYR A 246 19.25 12.48 -2.92
C TYR A 246 19.75 11.40 -1.96
N THR A 247 20.98 11.50 -1.49
CA THR A 247 21.60 10.53 -0.58
C THR A 247 21.19 10.73 0.89
N THR A 248 20.43 11.78 1.21
CA THR A 248 20.03 12.05 2.59
C THR A 248 18.78 11.28 2.99
N ASN A 249 18.70 10.85 4.26
CA ASN A 249 17.50 10.23 4.82
C ASN A 249 16.25 11.11 4.64
N ILE A 250 16.42 12.43 4.65
CA ILE A 250 15.33 13.41 4.46
C ILE A 250 14.69 13.26 3.07
N THR A 251 15.49 13.11 2.04
CA THR A 251 14.98 12.94 0.65
C THR A 251 14.18 11.65 0.50
N LEU A 252 14.65 10.57 1.12
CA LEU A 252 13.91 9.31 1.14
C LEU A 252 12.55 9.46 1.84
N GLU A 253 12.51 10.13 2.98
CA GLU A 253 11.28 10.42 3.71
C GLU A 253 10.32 11.27 2.88
N ILE A 254 10.79 12.36 2.26
CA ILE A 254 9.98 13.21 1.37
C ILE A 254 9.39 12.37 0.23
N THR A 255 10.20 11.55 -0.40
CA THR A 255 9.78 10.68 -1.51
C THR A 255 8.68 9.72 -1.06
N ARG A 256 8.84 9.02 0.05
CA ARG A 256 7.90 8.05 0.59
C ARG A 256 6.58 8.70 1.00
N TRP A 257 6.63 9.83 1.72
CA TRP A 257 5.42 10.56 2.07
C TRP A 257 4.71 11.16 0.85
N SER A 258 5.44 11.63 -0.16
CA SER A 258 4.82 12.05 -1.43
C SER A 258 4.02 10.91 -2.08
N GLN A 259 4.54 9.68 -2.03
CA GLN A 259 3.86 8.49 -2.54
C GLN A 259 2.59 8.17 -1.74
N VAL A 260 2.61 8.32 -0.42
CA VAL A 260 1.42 8.14 0.45
C VAL A 260 0.32 9.11 0.05
N PHE A 261 0.63 10.41 -0.04
CA PHE A 261 -0.37 11.42 -0.41
C PHE A 261 -0.85 11.26 -1.86
N PHE A 262 0.02 10.86 -2.78
CA PHE A 262 -0.37 10.52 -4.15
C PHE A 262 -1.43 9.41 -4.15
N ALA A 263 -1.18 8.33 -3.44
CA ALA A 263 -2.09 7.20 -3.38
C ALA A 263 -3.45 7.56 -2.76
N ILE A 264 -3.47 8.41 -1.72
CA ILE A 264 -4.70 8.94 -1.12
C ILE A 264 -5.49 9.76 -2.15
N VAL A 265 -4.84 10.68 -2.86
CA VAL A 265 -5.50 11.56 -3.85
C VAL A 265 -6.07 10.73 -4.99
N VAL A 266 -5.31 9.78 -5.55
CA VAL A 266 -5.77 8.90 -6.63
C VAL A 266 -6.98 8.07 -6.18
N PHE A 267 -6.93 7.50 -4.97
CA PHE A 267 -8.06 6.76 -4.43
C PHE A 267 -9.31 7.64 -4.30
N LEU A 268 -9.18 8.81 -3.70
CA LEU A 268 -10.31 9.74 -3.50
C LEU A 268 -10.90 10.25 -4.82
N MET A 269 -10.07 10.53 -5.82
CA MET A 269 -10.53 10.96 -7.15
C MET A 269 -11.41 9.90 -7.81
N ILE A 270 -10.93 8.66 -7.87
CA ILE A 270 -11.67 7.57 -8.53
C ILE A 270 -12.93 7.20 -7.73
N TYR A 271 -12.85 7.25 -6.41
CA TYR A 271 -14.02 7.03 -5.56
C TYR A 271 -15.10 8.10 -5.76
N LYS A 272 -14.71 9.37 -5.94
CA LYS A 272 -15.63 10.48 -6.23
C LYS A 272 -16.35 10.30 -7.58
N VAL A 273 -15.65 9.83 -8.61
CA VAL A 273 -16.26 9.52 -9.93
C VAL A 273 -17.36 8.46 -9.79
N LYS A 274 -17.16 7.46 -8.93
CA LYS A 274 -18.17 6.44 -8.61
C LYS A 274 -19.46 7.05 -8.03
N ILE A 275 -19.33 7.99 -7.09
CA ILE A 275 -20.49 8.65 -6.48
C ILE A 275 -21.29 9.43 -7.54
N LEU A 276 -20.58 10.18 -8.40
CA LEU A 276 -21.20 10.95 -9.48
C LEU A 276 -21.91 10.03 -10.49
N SER A 277 -21.29 8.92 -10.90
CA SER A 277 -21.89 7.98 -11.85
C SER A 277 -23.14 7.29 -11.28
N ARG A 278 -23.20 7.04 -9.98
CA ARG A 278 -24.40 6.49 -9.32
C ARG A 278 -25.53 7.51 -9.19
N SER A 279 -25.22 8.78 -8.98
CA SER A 279 -26.23 9.83 -8.96
C SER A 279 -26.85 10.05 -10.33
N LEU A 280 -26.06 10.01 -11.41
CA LEU A 280 -26.51 10.13 -12.79
C LEU A 280 -27.38 8.95 -13.28
N LYS A 281 -27.20 7.74 -12.71
CA LYS A 281 -28.04 6.57 -13.05
C LYS A 281 -29.40 6.57 -12.33
N LYS A 282 -29.65 7.51 -11.41
CA LYS A 282 -30.92 7.65 -10.69
C LYS A 282 -31.86 8.67 -11.35
N PHE A 283 -31.40 9.36 -12.36
CA PHE A 283 -32.19 10.20 -13.27
C PHE A 283 -32.35 9.48 -14.61
#